data_28c65f2e28d66ba1160e814782881db1
#
_entry.id   28c65f2e28d66ba1160e814782881db1
#
_cell.length_a   1.000
_cell.length_b   1.000
_cell.length_c   1.000
_cell.angle_alpha   90.00
_cell.angle_beta   90.00
_cell.angle_gamma   90.00
#
_symmetry.space_group_name_H-M   'P 1'
#
loop_
_entity.id
_entity.type
_entity.pdbx_description
1 polymer ?
#
loop_
_entity_poly.entity_id
_entity_poly.type
_entity_poly.pdbx_seq_one_letter_code
_entity_poly.pdbx_strand_id
1 'polypeptide(L)'
;KTGRRIRPVVEAILMHPDFYRGPSMVKPPVVYLAGMLRALKLSITTDDWVWLSELAGQVLFQPPNVSGWDDDRWLDTSTVKARWQMTTYALESVKAEAWDEAKPYSTSENTRQAMNRALEAYGWPPLRAEHQKELITMSDRIRGRITDEWQDGPYRALRLNALLQLIGSSPDMQLS
;
A
#
# COMPACT_ATOMS: atom_id res chain seq x y z
N LYS A 1 20.82 -25.21 -27.14
CA LYS A 1 20.47 -24.38 -28.33
C LYS A 1 18.95 -24.32 -28.40
N THR A 2 18.36 -23.14 -28.17
CA THR A 2 16.89 -22.94 -28.09
C THR A 2 16.18 -22.82 -29.45
N GLY A 3 16.92 -22.91 -30.56
CA GLY A 3 16.36 -22.77 -31.91
C GLY A 3 15.56 -21.49 -32.13
N ARG A 4 15.97 -20.36 -31.52
CA ARG A 4 15.28 -19.06 -31.54
C ARG A 4 13.86 -19.08 -30.92
N ARG A 5 13.53 -20.09 -30.11
CA ARG A 5 12.25 -20.15 -29.41
C ARG A 5 12.36 -19.32 -28.12
N ILE A 6 11.42 -18.39 -27.91
CA ILE A 6 11.42 -17.48 -26.75
C ILE A 6 11.03 -18.24 -25.47
N ARG A 7 10.07 -19.15 -25.54
CA ARG A 7 9.55 -19.87 -24.37
C ARG A 7 10.62 -20.55 -23.49
N PRO A 8 11.59 -21.34 -24.03
CA PRO A 8 12.63 -21.94 -23.19
C PRO A 8 13.55 -20.90 -22.50
N VAL A 9 13.72 -19.73 -23.12
CA VAL A 9 14.52 -18.65 -22.52
C VAL A 9 13.79 -18.03 -21.36
N VAL A 10 12.51 -17.69 -21.53
CA VAL A 10 11.65 -17.15 -20.47
C VAL A 10 11.54 -18.16 -19.32
N GLU A 11 11.31 -19.43 -19.63
CA GLU A 11 11.25 -20.51 -18.63
C GLU A 11 12.56 -20.62 -17.83
N ALA A 12 13.71 -20.59 -18.50
CA ALA A 12 15.01 -20.63 -17.83
C ALA A 12 15.24 -19.42 -16.90
N ILE A 13 14.79 -18.22 -17.29
CA ILE A 13 14.86 -17.02 -16.47
C ILE A 13 13.94 -17.16 -15.25
N LEU A 14 12.68 -17.49 -15.47
CA LEU A 14 11.68 -17.59 -14.40
C LEU A 14 11.98 -18.72 -13.40
N MET A 15 12.66 -19.78 -13.84
CA MET A 15 13.07 -20.88 -12.97
C MET A 15 14.43 -20.67 -12.32
N HIS A 16 15.14 -19.61 -12.65
CA HIS A 16 16.46 -19.38 -12.07
C HIS A 16 16.34 -18.88 -10.62
N PRO A 17 17.09 -19.45 -9.66
CA PRO A 17 17.02 -19.05 -8.25
C PRO A 17 17.29 -17.56 -8.02
N ASP A 18 18.17 -16.96 -8.79
CA ASP A 18 18.53 -15.54 -8.64
C ASP A 18 17.37 -14.60 -9.03
N PHE A 19 16.42 -15.08 -9.84
CA PHE A 19 15.21 -14.31 -10.15
C PHE A 19 14.39 -14.01 -8.88
N TYR A 20 14.41 -14.93 -7.92
CA TYR A 20 13.67 -14.80 -6.65
C TYR A 20 14.52 -14.29 -5.47
N ARG A 21 15.85 -14.27 -5.64
CA ARG A 21 16.80 -13.85 -4.59
C ARG A 21 17.49 -12.54 -4.90
N GLY A 22 17.15 -11.93 -6.03
CA GLY A 22 17.68 -10.62 -6.42
C GLY A 22 17.28 -9.51 -5.45
N PRO A 23 17.90 -8.34 -5.57
CA PRO A 23 17.51 -7.18 -4.79
C PRO A 23 16.06 -6.79 -5.15
N SER A 24 15.31 -6.39 -4.13
CA SER A 24 13.96 -5.86 -4.35
C SER A 24 14.02 -4.61 -5.23
N MET A 25 13.12 -4.53 -6.18
CA MET A 25 12.95 -3.34 -7.04
C MET A 25 11.94 -2.38 -6.42
N VAL A 26 12.17 -1.09 -6.58
CA VAL A 26 11.16 -0.09 -6.30
C VAL A 26 10.00 -0.26 -7.30
N LYS A 27 8.79 -0.43 -6.80
CA LYS A 27 7.63 -0.51 -7.69
C LYS A 27 7.47 0.78 -8.49
N PRO A 28 7.36 0.70 -9.82
CA PRO A 28 6.93 1.86 -10.60
C PRO A 28 5.66 2.49 -10.02
N PRO A 29 5.52 3.82 -10.04
CA PRO A 29 4.34 4.51 -9.48
C PRO A 29 3.01 3.93 -9.92
N VAL A 30 2.87 3.62 -11.20
CA VAL A 30 1.65 3.03 -11.75
C VAL A 30 1.42 1.59 -11.28
N VAL A 31 2.49 0.80 -11.09
CA VAL A 31 2.38 -0.57 -10.54
C VAL A 31 1.96 -0.52 -9.06
N TYR A 32 2.54 0.39 -8.29
CA TYR A 32 2.16 0.63 -6.90
C TYR A 32 0.69 1.04 -6.79
N LEU A 33 0.27 2.03 -7.58
CA LEU A 33 -1.10 2.53 -7.62
C LEU A 33 -2.09 1.43 -8.03
N ALA A 34 -1.83 0.73 -9.14
CA ALA A 34 -2.71 -0.33 -9.62
C ALA A 34 -2.82 -1.48 -8.62
N GLY A 35 -1.71 -1.84 -7.96
CA GLY A 35 -1.70 -2.85 -6.89
C GLY A 35 -2.57 -2.46 -5.71
N MET A 36 -2.46 -1.22 -5.26
CA MET A 36 -3.26 -0.66 -4.16
C MET A 36 -4.75 -0.61 -4.51
N LEU A 37 -5.12 -0.07 -5.68
CA LEU A 37 -6.51 -0.01 -6.13
C LEU A 37 -7.13 -1.40 -6.22
N ARG A 38 -6.41 -2.38 -6.74
CA ARG A 38 -6.88 -3.78 -6.82
C ARG A 38 -7.06 -4.39 -5.44
N ALA A 39 -6.13 -4.19 -4.52
CA ALA A 39 -6.22 -4.69 -3.15
C ALA A 39 -7.44 -4.09 -2.42
N LEU A 40 -7.63 -2.78 -2.54
CA LEU A 40 -8.75 -2.05 -1.94
C LEU A 40 -10.08 -2.19 -2.72
N LYS A 41 -10.10 -2.94 -3.83
CA LYS A 41 -11.28 -3.15 -4.71
C LYS A 41 -11.86 -1.84 -5.24
N LEU A 42 -11.01 -0.87 -5.53
CA LEU A 42 -11.37 0.42 -6.09
C LEU A 42 -11.29 0.41 -7.62
N SER A 43 -12.14 1.22 -8.24
CA SER A 43 -12.13 1.50 -9.67
C SER A 43 -11.56 2.89 -9.95
N ILE A 44 -10.97 3.07 -11.12
CA ILE A 44 -10.56 4.39 -11.61
C ILE A 44 -11.82 5.12 -12.09
N THR A 45 -12.20 6.18 -11.39
CA THR A 45 -13.41 6.96 -11.66
C THR A 45 -13.11 8.40 -12.06
N THR A 46 -11.86 8.85 -11.91
CA THR A 46 -11.41 10.23 -12.20
C THR A 46 -10.02 10.23 -12.82
N ASP A 47 -9.64 11.35 -13.43
CA ASP A 47 -8.30 11.57 -13.99
C ASP A 47 -7.25 11.91 -12.91
N ASP A 48 -7.68 12.11 -11.67
CA ASP A 48 -6.78 12.45 -10.55
C ASP A 48 -5.69 11.38 -10.33
N TRP A 49 -5.98 10.12 -10.66
CA TRP A 49 -5.02 9.03 -10.60
C TRP A 49 -3.85 9.20 -11.57
N VAL A 50 -4.10 9.80 -12.75
CA VAL A 50 -3.04 10.11 -13.72
C VAL A 50 -2.15 11.22 -13.17
N TRP A 51 -2.74 12.28 -12.63
CA TRP A 51 -2.02 13.38 -12.00
C TRP A 51 -1.18 12.91 -10.80
N LEU A 52 -1.73 12.07 -9.94
CA LEU A 52 -0.99 11.48 -8.81
C LEU A 52 0.19 10.62 -9.29
N SER A 53 0.01 9.87 -10.38
CA SER A 53 1.10 9.07 -10.98
C SER A 53 2.20 9.96 -11.57
N GLU A 54 1.84 11.08 -12.19
CA GLU A 54 2.77 12.09 -12.68
C GLU A 54 3.60 12.70 -11.53
N LEU A 55 2.95 13.10 -10.44
CA LEU A 55 3.63 13.60 -9.23
C LEU A 55 4.60 12.57 -8.64
N ALA A 56 4.29 11.29 -8.78
CA ALA A 56 5.18 10.20 -8.35
C ALA A 56 6.26 9.84 -9.39
N GLY A 57 6.33 10.56 -10.51
CA GLY A 57 7.38 10.43 -11.51
C GLY A 57 7.07 9.51 -12.69
N GLN A 58 5.79 9.15 -12.92
CA GLN A 58 5.45 8.29 -14.05
C GLN A 58 4.09 8.63 -14.66
N VAL A 59 4.10 8.96 -15.98
CA VAL A 59 2.91 9.00 -16.83
C VAL A 59 2.99 7.86 -17.82
N LEU A 60 2.01 6.96 -17.85
CA LEU A 60 2.02 5.83 -18.79
C LEU A 60 2.09 6.30 -20.23
N PHE A 61 2.90 5.62 -21.03
CA PHE A 61 3.14 5.89 -22.46
C PHE A 61 3.77 7.25 -22.78
N GLN A 62 4.16 8.03 -21.76
CA GLN A 62 4.81 9.33 -21.92
C GLN A 62 6.13 9.39 -21.13
N PRO A 63 7.14 8.60 -21.51
CA PRO A 63 8.45 8.71 -20.89
C PRO A 63 9.06 10.10 -21.17
N PRO A 64 9.81 10.68 -20.20
CA PRO A 64 10.37 12.02 -20.35
C PRO A 64 11.42 12.13 -21.46
N ASN A 65 12.03 11.02 -21.86
CA ASN A 65 13.02 10.96 -22.93
C ASN A 65 13.14 9.52 -23.47
N VAL A 66 14.05 9.34 -24.43
CA VAL A 66 14.28 8.04 -25.10
C VAL A 66 14.87 6.96 -24.19
N SER A 67 15.41 7.33 -23.02
CA SER A 67 15.92 6.39 -22.02
C SER A 67 14.83 5.83 -21.10
N GLY A 68 13.61 6.38 -21.17
CA GLY A 68 12.49 5.97 -20.32
C GLY A 68 12.32 6.86 -19.11
N TRP A 69 11.73 6.30 -18.07
CA TRP A 69 11.57 6.98 -16.77
C TRP A 69 12.83 6.79 -15.92
N ASP A 70 13.10 7.79 -15.07
CA ASP A 70 14.19 7.76 -14.07
C ASP A 70 13.70 7.03 -12.81
N ASP A 71 13.95 5.74 -12.74
CA ASP A 71 13.52 4.86 -11.65
C ASP A 71 14.27 5.09 -10.34
N ASP A 72 15.49 5.62 -10.38
CA ASP A 72 16.26 5.99 -9.18
C ASP A 72 15.56 7.09 -8.37
N ARG A 73 14.71 7.88 -9.01
CA ARG A 73 13.97 8.99 -8.40
C ARG A 73 12.59 8.63 -7.87
N TRP A 74 12.16 7.40 -8.01
CA TRP A 74 10.81 7.01 -7.58
C TRP A 74 10.61 6.98 -6.05
N LEU A 75 11.67 7.11 -5.26
CA LEU A 75 11.63 7.23 -3.80
C LEU A 75 12.41 8.46 -3.29
N ASP A 76 12.51 9.52 -4.08
CA ASP A 76 12.98 10.80 -3.56
C ASP A 76 11.90 11.48 -2.68
N THR A 77 12.24 12.58 -2.03
CA THR A 77 11.35 13.26 -1.07
C THR A 77 10.01 13.66 -1.69
N SER A 78 10.00 14.11 -2.95
CA SER A 78 8.79 14.57 -3.65
C SER A 78 7.91 13.39 -4.05
N THR A 79 8.51 12.35 -4.60
CA THR A 79 7.79 11.17 -5.08
C THR A 79 7.27 10.30 -3.93
N VAL A 80 7.99 10.21 -2.81
CA VAL A 80 7.49 9.57 -1.58
C VAL A 80 6.26 10.33 -1.04
N LYS A 81 6.28 11.67 -1.07
CA LYS A 81 5.11 12.47 -0.71
C LYS A 81 3.92 12.17 -1.65
N ALA A 82 4.16 12.08 -2.96
CA ALA A 82 3.12 11.73 -3.92
C ALA A 82 2.53 10.34 -3.65
N ARG A 83 3.36 9.35 -3.33
CA ARG A 83 2.90 8.00 -2.96
C ARG A 83 2.07 7.98 -1.67
N TRP A 84 2.45 8.79 -0.69
CA TRP A 84 1.63 9.02 0.50
C TRP A 84 0.25 9.60 0.12
N GLN A 85 0.22 10.61 -0.75
CA GLN A 85 -1.03 11.21 -1.26
C GLN A 85 -1.89 10.21 -2.04
N MET A 86 -1.29 9.33 -2.85
CA MET A 86 -2.01 8.24 -3.52
C MET A 86 -2.74 7.35 -2.51
N THR A 87 -2.06 6.98 -1.42
CA THR A 87 -2.66 6.16 -0.35
C THR A 87 -3.80 6.91 0.32
N THR A 88 -3.61 8.18 0.68
CA THR A 88 -4.64 9.02 1.28
C THR A 88 -5.88 9.10 0.38
N TYR A 89 -5.67 9.42 -0.90
CA TYR A 89 -6.76 9.56 -1.87
C TYR A 89 -7.51 8.23 -2.10
N ALA A 90 -6.79 7.11 -2.13
CA ALA A 90 -7.42 5.79 -2.20
C ALA A 90 -8.29 5.51 -0.98
N LEU A 91 -7.79 5.83 0.21
CA LEU A 91 -8.51 5.57 1.47
C LEU A 91 -9.72 6.49 1.67
N GLU A 92 -9.74 7.69 1.11
CA GLU A 92 -10.94 8.54 1.09
C GLU A 92 -12.12 7.88 0.35
N SER A 93 -11.81 7.07 -0.67
CA SER A 93 -12.80 6.30 -1.42
C SER A 93 -13.21 5.00 -0.72
N VAL A 94 -12.40 4.53 0.23
CA VAL A 94 -12.68 3.36 1.08
C VAL A 94 -13.36 3.84 2.35
N LYS A 95 -14.66 3.64 2.46
CA LYS A 95 -15.37 3.81 3.74
C LYS A 95 -15.00 2.66 4.69
N ALA A 96 -13.75 2.62 5.11
CA ALA A 96 -13.20 1.54 5.93
C ALA A 96 -13.89 1.50 7.31
N GLU A 97 -14.28 2.65 7.81
CA GLU A 97 -15.04 2.83 9.05
C GLU A 97 -16.02 3.99 8.89
N ALA A 98 -17.06 3.82 8.09
CA ALA A 98 -18.22 4.68 8.22
C ALA A 98 -18.90 4.33 9.56
N TRP A 99 -19.24 5.34 10.35
CA TRP A 99 -20.15 5.15 11.47
C TRP A 99 -21.44 4.52 10.94
N ASP A 100 -21.69 3.28 11.30
CA ASP A 100 -22.92 2.57 10.98
C ASP A 100 -23.63 2.25 12.29
N GLU A 101 -24.69 3.00 12.59
CA GLU A 101 -25.53 2.79 13.77
C GLU A 101 -26.14 1.38 13.80
N ALA A 102 -26.34 0.76 12.64
CA ALA A 102 -26.86 -0.59 12.53
C ALA A 102 -25.84 -1.69 12.87
N LYS A 103 -24.56 -1.35 12.91
CA LYS A 103 -23.48 -2.27 13.30
C LYS A 103 -22.68 -1.65 14.44
N PRO A 104 -23.15 -1.82 15.69
CA PRO A 104 -22.43 -1.32 16.84
C PRO A 104 -21.02 -1.92 16.83
N TYR A 105 -20.03 -1.04 16.86
CA TYR A 105 -18.64 -1.45 16.93
C TYR A 105 -18.40 -2.29 18.17
N SER A 106 -17.64 -3.37 17.99
CA SER A 106 -17.15 -4.09 19.15
C SER A 106 -16.14 -3.20 19.88
N THR A 107 -16.52 -2.68 21.03
CA THR A 107 -15.65 -1.92 21.95
C THR A 107 -14.47 -2.76 22.42
N SER A 108 -14.53 -4.07 22.21
CA SER A 108 -13.51 -5.04 22.61
C SER A 108 -12.43 -5.30 21.55
N GLU A 109 -12.43 -4.58 20.40
CA GLU A 109 -11.41 -4.81 19.37
C GLU A 109 -10.00 -4.56 19.90
N ASN A 110 -9.19 -5.61 19.97
CA ASN A 110 -7.80 -5.50 20.38
C ASN A 110 -6.90 -5.08 19.21
N THR A 111 -5.65 -4.74 19.53
CA THR A 111 -4.64 -4.28 18.54
C THR A 111 -4.39 -5.31 17.44
N ARG A 112 -4.35 -6.60 17.77
CA ARG A 112 -4.15 -7.67 16.79
C ARG A 112 -5.32 -7.75 15.81
N GLN A 113 -6.55 -7.61 16.28
CA GLN A 113 -7.73 -7.62 15.42
C GLN A 113 -7.75 -6.42 14.47
N ALA A 114 -7.41 -5.22 14.98
CA ALA A 114 -7.30 -4.02 14.15
C ALA A 114 -6.20 -4.18 13.08
N MET A 115 -5.04 -4.71 13.46
CA MET A 115 -3.94 -4.98 12.55
C MET A 115 -4.34 -6.00 11.47
N ASN A 116 -4.97 -7.10 11.85
CA ASN A 116 -5.42 -8.13 10.91
C ASN A 116 -6.42 -7.55 9.90
N ARG A 117 -7.35 -6.71 10.36
CA ARG A 117 -8.32 -6.06 9.48
C ARG A 117 -7.65 -5.12 8.49
N ALA A 118 -6.67 -4.35 8.92
CA ALA A 118 -5.91 -3.48 8.04
C ALA A 118 -5.07 -4.26 7.01
N LEU A 119 -4.46 -5.39 7.43
CA LEU A 119 -3.73 -6.28 6.52
C LEU A 119 -4.67 -6.95 5.51
N GLU A 120 -5.84 -7.39 5.95
CA GLU A 120 -6.86 -8.01 5.09
C GLU A 120 -7.31 -7.05 3.98
N ALA A 121 -7.48 -5.77 4.30
CA ALA A 121 -7.85 -4.76 3.31
C ALA A 121 -6.84 -4.67 2.15
N TYR A 122 -5.56 -4.91 2.41
CA TYR A 122 -4.49 -4.93 1.41
C TYR A 122 -4.16 -6.34 0.89
N GLY A 123 -4.96 -7.36 1.23
CA GLY A 123 -4.72 -8.73 0.78
C GLY A 123 -3.50 -9.39 1.43
N TRP A 124 -3.22 -9.07 2.68
CA TRP A 124 -2.13 -9.64 3.50
C TRP A 124 -0.74 -9.41 2.90
N PRO A 125 -0.32 -8.17 2.68
CA PRO A 125 1.01 -7.88 2.17
C PRO A 125 2.10 -8.39 3.13
N PRO A 126 3.23 -8.86 2.60
CA PRO A 126 4.34 -9.27 3.44
C PRO A 126 4.99 -8.03 4.08
N LEU A 127 4.79 -7.84 5.38
CA LEU A 127 5.45 -6.79 6.15
C LEU A 127 6.61 -7.38 6.94
N ARG A 128 7.73 -6.70 6.98
CA ARG A 128 8.86 -7.05 7.84
C ARG A 128 8.47 -6.98 9.31
N ALA A 129 9.03 -7.87 10.12
CA ALA A 129 8.69 -8.00 11.55
C ALA A 129 8.91 -6.68 12.33
N GLU A 130 9.94 -5.92 11.98
CA GLU A 130 10.21 -4.60 12.56
C GLU A 130 9.08 -3.60 12.28
N HIS A 131 8.59 -3.53 11.03
CA HIS A 131 7.48 -2.64 10.67
C HIS A 131 6.17 -3.07 11.34
N GLN A 132 5.89 -4.38 11.40
CA GLN A 132 4.74 -4.88 12.15
C GLN A 132 4.78 -4.47 13.62
N LYS A 133 5.95 -4.55 14.26
CA LYS A 133 6.13 -4.15 15.66
C LYS A 133 5.83 -2.66 15.86
N GLU A 134 6.31 -1.80 14.98
CA GLU A 134 6.05 -0.36 15.07
C GLU A 134 4.56 -0.03 14.89
N LEU A 135 3.89 -0.67 13.94
CA LEU A 135 2.45 -0.52 13.73
C LEU A 135 1.63 -0.98 14.94
N ILE A 136 2.01 -2.11 15.54
CA ILE A 136 1.38 -2.61 16.78
C ILE A 136 1.60 -1.61 17.92
N THR A 137 2.83 -1.12 18.10
CA THR A 137 3.15 -0.15 19.14
C THR A 137 2.35 1.15 18.98
N MET A 138 2.22 1.65 17.76
CA MET A 138 1.39 2.82 17.47
C MET A 138 -0.08 2.55 17.76
N SER A 139 -0.60 1.42 17.34
CA SER A 139 -1.99 1.01 17.57
C SER A 139 -2.32 0.87 19.06
N ASP A 140 -1.42 0.27 19.86
CA ASP A 140 -1.55 0.17 21.32
C ASP A 140 -1.53 1.56 21.98
N ARG A 141 -0.69 2.47 21.50
CA ARG A 141 -0.63 3.85 22.00
C ARG A 141 -1.93 4.61 21.75
N ILE A 142 -2.57 4.43 20.59
CA ILE A 142 -3.88 5.03 20.29
C ILE A 142 -4.94 4.44 21.21
N ARG A 143 -4.96 3.11 21.37
CA ARG A 143 -5.90 2.41 22.25
C ARG A 143 -5.75 2.86 23.71
N GLY A 144 -4.53 3.04 24.19
CA GLY A 144 -4.24 3.50 25.56
C GLY A 144 -4.70 4.92 25.88
N ARG A 145 -5.18 5.69 24.88
CA ARG A 145 -5.76 7.03 25.09
C ARG A 145 -7.27 7.02 25.35
N ILE A 146 -7.91 5.86 25.21
CA ILE A 146 -9.34 5.71 25.48
C ILE A 146 -9.52 5.67 26.99
N THR A 147 -10.19 6.68 27.54
CA THR A 147 -10.51 6.79 28.98
C THR A 147 -12.00 6.63 29.25
N ASP A 148 -12.82 6.93 28.25
CA ASP A 148 -14.27 6.95 28.35
C ASP A 148 -14.92 6.18 27.21
N GLU A 149 -16.06 5.58 27.46
CA GLU A 149 -16.79 4.73 26.52
C GLU A 149 -17.13 5.46 25.19
N TRP A 150 -17.48 6.77 25.24
CA TRP A 150 -17.79 7.55 24.04
C TRP A 150 -16.59 7.76 23.11
N GLN A 151 -15.36 7.64 23.62
CA GLN A 151 -14.13 7.77 22.83
C GLN A 151 -13.81 6.53 22.00
N ASP A 152 -14.38 5.38 22.37
CA ASP A 152 -14.00 4.10 21.80
C ASP A 152 -14.22 4.05 20.28
N GLY A 153 -15.39 4.47 19.80
CA GLY A 153 -15.68 4.54 18.36
C GLY A 153 -14.73 5.43 17.57
N PRO A 154 -14.58 6.73 17.91
CA PRO A 154 -13.65 7.62 17.23
C PRO A 154 -12.19 7.17 17.25
N TYR A 155 -11.68 6.70 18.39
CA TYR A 155 -10.30 6.22 18.48
C TYR A 155 -10.06 4.91 17.72
N ARG A 156 -11.06 4.04 17.68
CA ARG A 156 -11.01 2.82 16.88
C ARG A 156 -10.94 3.15 15.38
N ALA A 157 -11.78 4.05 14.89
CA ALA A 157 -11.73 4.53 13.51
C ALA A 157 -10.40 5.18 13.19
N LEU A 158 -9.92 6.07 14.05
CA LEU A 158 -8.59 6.70 13.91
C LEU A 158 -7.48 5.64 13.82
N ARG A 159 -7.52 4.63 14.69
CA ARG A 159 -6.54 3.54 14.72
C ARG A 159 -6.53 2.76 13.41
N LEU A 160 -7.71 2.37 12.91
CA LEU A 160 -7.81 1.63 11.65
C LEU A 160 -7.34 2.47 10.46
N ASN A 161 -7.78 3.73 10.37
CA ASN A 161 -7.36 4.63 9.30
C ASN A 161 -5.84 4.88 9.34
N ALA A 162 -5.27 5.05 10.52
CA ALA A 162 -3.81 5.20 10.66
C ALA A 162 -3.07 3.92 10.24
N LEU A 163 -3.57 2.74 10.62
CA LEU A 163 -2.98 1.47 10.18
C LEU A 163 -3.05 1.31 8.65
N LEU A 164 -4.20 1.58 8.05
CA LEU A 164 -4.37 1.51 6.60
C LEU A 164 -3.41 2.47 5.87
N GLN A 165 -3.32 3.72 6.33
CA GLN A 165 -2.41 4.71 5.75
C GLN A 165 -0.95 4.28 5.85
N LEU A 166 -0.52 3.83 7.04
CA LEU A 166 0.86 3.46 7.29
C LEU A 166 1.26 2.15 6.60
N ILE A 167 0.37 1.17 6.51
CA ILE A 167 0.60 -0.06 5.74
C ILE A 167 0.74 0.29 4.27
N GLY A 168 -0.24 1.00 3.68
CA GLY A 168 -0.22 1.36 2.27
C GLY A 168 1.03 2.17 1.87
N SER A 169 1.50 3.05 2.76
CA SER A 169 2.70 3.88 2.52
C SER A 169 3.99 3.25 3.04
N SER A 170 3.95 2.04 3.59
CA SER A 170 5.13 1.39 4.17
C SER A 170 6.21 1.08 3.12
N PRO A 171 7.49 1.03 3.52
CA PRO A 171 8.56 0.60 2.61
C PRO A 171 8.30 -0.78 1.98
N ASP A 172 7.66 -1.69 2.71
CA ASP A 172 7.35 -3.04 2.21
C ASP A 172 6.34 -3.00 1.04
N MET A 173 5.45 -2.02 1.03
CA MET A 173 4.51 -1.83 -0.08
C MET A 173 5.14 -1.14 -1.29
N GLN A 174 6.27 -0.47 -1.12
CA GLN A 174 6.98 0.22 -2.21
C GLN A 174 7.90 -0.70 -3.01
N LEU A 175 8.21 -1.87 -2.47
CA LEU A 175 9.15 -2.83 -3.06
C LEU A 175 8.41 -4.06 -3.62
N SER A 176 9.04 -4.70 -4.60
CA SER A 176 8.58 -5.97 -5.21
C SER A 176 9.71 -6.98 -5.29
#